data_b7ceb41f861efe9c38c2afc67afc54c7
#
_entry.id   b7ceb41f861efe9c38c2afc67afc54c7
#
_cell.length_a   1.000
_cell.length_b   1.000
_cell.length_c   1.000
_cell.angle_alpha   90.00
_cell.angle_beta   90.00
_cell.angle_gamma   90.00
#
_symmetry.space_group_name_H-M   'P 1'
#
loop_
_entity.id
_entity.type
_entity.pdbx_description
1 polymer ?
#
loop_
_entity_poly.entity_id
_entity_poly.type
_entity_poly.pdbx_seq_one_letter_code
_entity_poly.pdbx_strand_id
1 'polypeptide(L)'
;SGIRVLRSSNINEEYFEIYEDDVFVDEVAINIPYVKKGDIIITSANGSSRLVGKHAIIKNIQDNSMVHGGFMLVASADEPEFLNSSMSSPWYTKFINIYVAGGNGAIGNLSKNDLDNQEILVPSIAEQQKIGTYFRTIDNLITLHQRKSF
;
A
#
# COMPACT_ATOMS: atom_id res chain seq x y z
N SER A 1 -22.61 8.96 9.76
CA SER A 1 -21.68 8.42 8.77
C SER A 1 -20.26 8.65 9.28
N GLY A 2 -19.50 7.59 9.41
CA GLY A 2 -18.12 7.64 9.89
C GLY A 2 -17.13 7.63 8.74
N ILE A 3 -15.88 8.00 9.06
CA ILE A 3 -14.74 7.91 8.16
C ILE A 3 -14.01 6.60 8.45
N ARG A 4 -13.78 5.78 7.44
CA ARG A 4 -13.08 4.50 7.57
C ARG A 4 -11.60 4.74 7.87
N VAL A 5 -11.06 4.01 8.83
CA VAL A 5 -9.63 4.03 9.18
C VAL A 5 -8.96 2.81 8.58
N LEU A 6 -8.06 3.02 7.63
CA LEU A 6 -7.33 1.94 6.97
C LEU A 6 -6.22 1.39 7.85
N ARG A 7 -6.17 0.08 7.98
CA ARG A 7 -5.20 -0.66 8.78
C ARG A 7 -4.55 -1.75 7.93
N SER A 8 -3.60 -2.47 8.50
CA SER A 8 -2.94 -3.60 7.83
C SER A 8 -3.92 -4.68 7.35
N SER A 9 -5.06 -4.83 8.04
CA SER A 9 -6.13 -5.75 7.62
C SER A 9 -6.76 -5.39 6.27
N ASN A 10 -6.62 -4.15 5.82
CA ASN A 10 -7.13 -3.71 4.52
C ASN A 10 -6.17 -4.01 3.36
N ILE A 11 -5.03 -4.65 3.64
CA ILE A 11 -4.12 -5.20 2.64
C ILE A 11 -4.21 -6.73 2.72
N ASN A 12 -4.91 -7.32 1.78
CA ASN A 12 -5.03 -8.78 1.65
C ASN A 12 -4.09 -9.24 0.54
N GLU A 13 -3.01 -9.92 0.92
CA GLU A 13 -1.89 -10.26 0.03
C GLU A 13 -1.27 -8.99 -0.58
N GLU A 14 -1.59 -8.69 -1.83
CA GLU A 14 -1.13 -7.50 -2.56
C GLU A 14 -2.28 -6.56 -2.94
N TYR A 15 -3.49 -6.82 -2.45
CA TYR A 15 -4.70 -6.12 -2.85
C TYR A 15 -5.31 -5.34 -1.70
N PHE A 16 -5.85 -4.19 -2.05
CA PHE A 16 -6.64 -3.37 -1.13
C PHE A 16 -8.06 -3.93 -1.02
N GLU A 17 -8.51 -4.17 0.21
CA GLU A 17 -9.86 -4.63 0.49
C GLU A 17 -10.46 -3.91 1.69
N ILE A 18 -11.77 -3.69 1.64
CA ILE A 18 -12.55 -3.15 2.76
C ILE A 18 -13.49 -4.22 3.29
N TYR A 19 -13.74 -4.18 4.60
CA TYR A 19 -14.55 -5.17 5.30
C TYR A 19 -15.63 -4.49 6.13
N GLU A 20 -16.69 -5.23 6.44
CA GLU A 20 -17.81 -4.73 7.25
C GLU A 20 -17.40 -4.39 8.69
N ASP A 21 -16.41 -5.10 9.23
CA ASP A 21 -15.86 -4.91 10.57
C ASP A 21 -14.70 -3.92 10.63
N ASP A 22 -14.44 -3.17 9.56
CA ASP A 22 -13.44 -2.10 9.58
C ASP A 22 -13.80 -1.04 10.61
N VAL A 23 -12.77 -0.35 11.11
CA VAL A 23 -12.93 0.72 12.09
C VAL A 23 -13.37 2.02 11.41
N PHE A 24 -14.32 2.70 12.04
CA PHE A 24 -14.77 4.02 11.63
C PHE A 24 -14.60 5.03 12.78
N VAL A 25 -14.31 6.27 12.42
CA VAL A 25 -14.24 7.39 13.35
C VAL A 25 -15.15 8.51 12.89
N ASP A 26 -15.51 9.39 13.82
CA ASP A 26 -16.32 10.57 13.49
C ASP A 26 -15.50 11.55 12.63
N GLU A 27 -16.14 12.11 11.62
CA GLU A 27 -15.52 13.10 10.72
C GLU A 27 -14.89 14.27 11.48
N VAL A 28 -15.50 14.72 12.57
CA VAL A 28 -14.98 15.84 13.37
C VAL A 28 -13.64 15.52 14.04
N ALA A 29 -13.28 14.25 14.18
CA ALA A 29 -12.02 13.80 14.75
C ALA A 29 -10.87 13.76 13.73
N ILE A 30 -11.15 13.98 12.44
CA ILE A 30 -10.15 13.87 11.38
C ILE A 30 -9.27 15.12 11.36
N ASN A 31 -7.99 14.92 11.54
CA ASN A 31 -6.96 15.96 11.51
C ASN A 31 -5.79 15.62 10.57
N ILE A 32 -5.97 14.61 9.72
CA ILE A 32 -5.00 14.18 8.71
C ILE A 32 -5.67 14.17 7.34
N PRO A 33 -4.87 14.23 6.26
CA PRO A 33 -5.44 14.18 4.91
C PRO A 33 -6.20 12.88 4.65
N TYR A 34 -7.28 13.00 3.89
CA TYR A 34 -7.98 11.83 3.37
C TYR A 34 -7.12 11.10 2.33
N VAL A 35 -7.20 9.79 2.32
CA VAL A 35 -6.60 9.00 1.24
C VAL A 35 -7.40 9.18 -0.05
N LYS A 36 -6.72 9.05 -1.17
CA LYS A 36 -7.29 9.22 -2.50
C LYS A 36 -7.20 7.94 -3.29
N LYS A 37 -8.11 7.76 -4.21
CA LYS A 37 -8.01 6.71 -5.21
C LYS A 37 -6.65 6.80 -5.94
N GLY A 38 -5.95 5.69 -6.01
CA GLY A 38 -4.61 5.63 -6.60
C GLY A 38 -3.47 5.81 -5.60
N ASP A 39 -3.73 6.24 -4.38
CA ASP A 39 -2.73 6.23 -3.33
C ASP A 39 -2.32 4.79 -3.00
N ILE A 40 -1.08 4.63 -2.52
CA ILE A 40 -0.56 3.35 -2.07
C ILE A 40 -0.54 3.36 -0.55
N ILE A 41 -1.30 2.45 0.06
CA ILE A 41 -1.30 2.23 1.50
C ILE A 41 -0.20 1.22 1.86
N ILE A 42 0.57 1.51 2.92
CA ILE A 42 1.74 0.73 3.32
C ILE A 42 1.64 0.45 4.82
N THR A 43 1.86 -0.79 5.22
CA THR A 43 1.97 -1.14 6.64
C THR A 43 3.32 -0.68 7.19
N SER A 44 3.30 0.27 8.11
CA SER A 44 4.50 0.84 8.75
C SER A 44 4.90 0.11 10.02
N ALA A 45 3.92 -0.34 10.80
CA ALA A 45 4.13 -1.06 12.05
C ALA A 45 3.09 -2.16 12.21
N ASN A 46 3.50 -3.29 12.78
CA ASN A 46 2.60 -4.40 13.09
C ASN A 46 3.27 -5.34 14.09
N GLY A 47 2.48 -6.02 14.92
CA GLY A 47 2.98 -7.07 15.79
C GLY A 47 3.55 -8.28 15.07
N SER A 48 3.17 -8.47 13.80
CA SER A 48 3.76 -9.49 12.91
C SER A 48 4.73 -8.82 11.95
N SER A 49 6.03 -9.12 12.08
CA SER A 49 7.09 -8.52 11.27
C SER A 49 6.90 -8.77 9.77
N ARG A 50 6.31 -9.89 9.39
CA ARG A 50 6.07 -10.24 7.98
C ARG A 50 5.07 -9.31 7.29
N LEU A 51 4.25 -8.58 8.05
CA LEU A 51 3.25 -7.65 7.49
C LEU A 51 3.82 -6.25 7.29
N VAL A 52 4.91 -5.89 7.95
CA VAL A 52 5.55 -4.57 7.80
C VAL A 52 6.13 -4.44 6.39
N GLY A 53 5.76 -3.37 5.71
CA GLY A 53 6.16 -3.11 4.33
C GLY A 53 5.16 -3.61 3.28
N LYS A 54 4.16 -4.40 3.63
CA LYS A 54 3.10 -4.77 2.68
C LYS A 54 2.37 -3.52 2.21
N HIS A 55 1.99 -3.51 0.94
CA HIS A 55 1.41 -2.34 0.29
C HIS A 55 0.36 -2.74 -0.75
N ALA A 56 -0.55 -1.82 -1.03
CA ALA A 56 -1.56 -1.99 -2.07
C ALA A 56 -2.05 -0.64 -2.59
N ILE A 57 -2.49 -0.60 -3.83
CA ILE A 57 -3.15 0.58 -4.41
C ILE A 57 -4.59 0.66 -3.93
N ILE A 58 -4.99 1.83 -3.46
CA ILE A 58 -6.37 2.13 -3.05
C ILE A 58 -7.22 2.31 -4.32
N LYS A 59 -8.27 1.51 -4.43
CA LYS A 59 -9.17 1.48 -5.58
C LYS A 59 -10.63 1.56 -5.15
N ASN A 60 -11.47 2.07 -6.06
CA ASN A 60 -12.93 2.02 -5.93
C ASN A 60 -13.48 2.62 -4.63
N ILE A 61 -12.91 3.75 -4.22
CA ILE A 61 -13.36 4.47 -3.04
C ILE A 61 -14.03 5.79 -3.44
N GLN A 62 -14.88 6.29 -2.55
CA GLN A 62 -15.42 7.64 -2.64
C GLN A 62 -14.42 8.65 -2.09
N ASP A 63 -14.46 9.88 -2.59
CA ASP A 63 -13.63 10.96 -2.07
C ASP A 63 -13.98 11.26 -0.61
N ASN A 64 -12.98 11.64 0.17
CA ASN A 64 -13.12 12.04 1.56
C ASN A 64 -13.84 11.00 2.45
N SER A 65 -13.63 9.72 2.18
CA SER A 65 -14.30 8.63 2.90
C SER A 65 -13.38 7.83 3.82
N MET A 66 -12.07 7.98 3.66
CA MET A 66 -11.08 7.15 4.37
C MET A 66 -9.84 7.93 4.75
N VAL A 67 -9.24 7.53 5.88
CA VAL A 67 -7.92 7.99 6.33
C VAL A 67 -7.06 6.78 6.68
N HIS A 68 -5.74 6.96 6.72
CA HIS A 68 -4.85 5.90 7.18
C HIS A 68 -4.79 5.87 8.72
N GLY A 69 -4.64 4.68 9.29
CA GLY A 69 -4.37 4.50 10.72
C GLY A 69 -2.94 4.90 11.09
N GLY A 70 -2.68 5.00 12.40
CA GLY A 70 -1.37 5.45 12.92
C GLY A 70 -0.21 4.52 12.63
N PHE A 71 -0.47 3.27 12.25
CA PHE A 71 0.54 2.27 11.88
C PHE A 71 0.67 2.08 10.37
N MET A 72 0.12 3.00 9.61
CA MET A 72 0.15 2.97 8.15
C MET A 72 0.82 4.22 7.60
N LEU A 73 1.38 4.10 6.41
CA LEU A 73 1.85 5.19 5.58
C LEU A 73 1.06 5.23 4.28
N VAL A 74 1.04 6.39 3.65
CA VAL A 74 0.43 6.58 2.33
C VAL A 74 1.45 7.22 1.40
N ALA A 75 1.63 6.64 0.23
CA ALA A 75 2.44 7.19 -0.84
C ALA A 75 1.52 7.62 -1.99
N SER A 76 1.81 8.78 -2.55
CA SER A 76 1.14 9.30 -3.75
C SER A 76 2.15 9.45 -4.87
N ALA A 77 1.78 9.07 -6.08
CA ALA A 77 2.63 9.16 -7.26
C ALA A 77 1.81 9.49 -8.50
N ASP A 78 2.44 10.12 -9.49
CA ASP A 78 1.81 10.40 -10.77
C ASP A 78 1.47 9.11 -11.53
N GLU A 79 2.30 8.08 -11.37
CA GLU A 79 2.11 6.75 -11.94
C GLU A 79 2.09 5.70 -10.81
N PRO A 80 0.97 5.60 -10.07
CA PRO A 80 0.91 4.75 -8.88
C PRO A 80 1.03 3.26 -9.18
N GLU A 81 0.55 2.80 -10.32
CA GLU A 81 0.66 1.39 -10.71
C GLU A 81 2.12 0.99 -10.95
N PHE A 82 2.91 1.88 -11.56
CA PHE A 82 4.35 1.67 -11.70
C PHE A 82 5.03 1.62 -10.33
N LEU A 83 4.78 2.60 -9.46
CA LEU A 83 5.40 2.65 -8.15
C LEU A 83 5.03 1.42 -7.32
N ASN A 84 3.77 1.04 -7.28
CA ASN A 84 3.32 -0.12 -6.53
C ASN A 84 3.97 -1.42 -7.04
N SER A 85 4.10 -1.58 -8.34
CA SER A 85 4.79 -2.73 -8.95
C SER A 85 6.29 -2.71 -8.63
N SER A 86 6.92 -1.54 -8.69
CA SER A 86 8.33 -1.35 -8.31
C SER A 86 8.59 -1.75 -6.86
N MET A 87 7.66 -1.48 -5.96
CA MET A 87 7.73 -1.87 -4.56
C MET A 87 7.59 -3.39 -4.33
N SER A 88 7.38 -4.17 -5.37
CA SER A 88 7.44 -5.64 -5.32
C SER A 88 8.74 -6.18 -5.94
N SER A 89 9.68 -5.31 -6.26
CA SER A 89 10.96 -5.66 -6.88
C SER A 89 12.11 -5.75 -5.86
N PRO A 90 13.29 -6.25 -6.26
CA PRO A 90 14.39 -6.50 -5.32
C PRO A 90 14.86 -5.30 -4.49
N TRP A 91 14.79 -4.08 -5.01
CA TRP A 91 15.20 -2.90 -4.24
C TRP A 91 14.37 -2.73 -2.96
N TYR A 92 13.08 -3.01 -3.05
CA TYR A 92 12.17 -2.87 -1.91
C TYR A 92 12.41 -3.96 -0.87
N THR A 93 12.61 -5.20 -1.30
CA THR A 93 12.99 -6.30 -0.42
C THR A 93 14.29 -5.99 0.32
N LYS A 94 15.29 -5.47 -0.41
CA LYS A 94 16.56 -5.04 0.18
C LYS A 94 16.36 -3.90 1.19
N PHE A 95 15.54 -2.92 0.84
CA PHE A 95 15.18 -1.82 1.73
C PHE A 95 14.56 -2.33 3.04
N ILE A 96 13.58 -3.21 2.96
CA ILE A 96 12.93 -3.80 4.13
C ILE A 96 13.96 -4.55 4.98
N ASN A 97 14.82 -5.33 4.38
CA ASN A 97 15.84 -6.10 5.11
C ASN A 97 16.87 -5.22 5.83
N ILE A 98 17.23 -4.08 5.25
CA ILE A 98 18.24 -3.17 5.84
C ILE A 98 17.62 -2.27 6.91
N TYR A 99 16.45 -1.69 6.65
CA TYR A 99 15.90 -0.60 7.46
C TYR A 99 14.80 -1.05 8.43
N VAL A 100 14.16 -2.18 8.17
CA VAL A 100 13.00 -2.63 8.94
C VAL A 100 13.31 -3.87 9.75
N ALA A 101 13.90 -4.89 9.14
CA ALA A 101 14.27 -6.13 9.82
C ALA A 101 15.55 -5.89 10.65
N GLY A 102 15.40 -5.48 11.89
CA GLY A 102 16.53 -5.31 12.81
C GLY A 102 17.33 -6.62 12.98
N GLY A 103 18.66 -6.50 13.04
CA GLY A 103 19.57 -7.63 13.06
C GLY A 103 19.49 -8.60 14.27
N ASN A 104 18.58 -8.38 15.21
CA ASN A 104 18.42 -9.16 16.43
C ASN A 104 17.03 -9.80 16.58
N GLY A 105 16.29 -9.98 15.50
CA GLY A 105 14.93 -10.51 15.55
C GLY A 105 13.92 -9.53 16.15
N ALA A 106 14.30 -8.30 16.44
CA ALA A 106 13.38 -7.25 16.85
C ALA A 106 12.47 -6.86 15.68
N ILE A 107 11.19 -6.65 15.98
CA ILE A 107 10.23 -6.14 15.01
C ILE A 107 10.54 -4.66 14.80
N GLY A 108 11.05 -4.29 13.62
CA GLY A 108 11.28 -2.90 13.24
C GLY A 108 10.05 -2.26 12.64
N ASN A 109 9.99 -0.93 12.70
CA ASN A 109 8.99 -0.13 12.01
C ASN A 109 9.57 0.43 10.70
N LEU A 110 8.73 0.54 9.69
CA LEU A 110 9.08 1.23 8.46
C LEU A 110 8.94 2.74 8.68
N SER A 111 10.04 3.47 8.56
CA SER A 111 10.06 4.92 8.71
C SER A 111 9.76 5.61 7.38
N LYS A 112 8.91 6.63 7.42
CA LYS A 112 8.64 7.48 6.26
C LYS A 112 9.93 8.09 5.70
N ASN A 113 10.80 8.60 6.56
CA ASN A 113 12.07 9.21 6.13
C ASN A 113 12.98 8.21 5.43
N ASP A 114 13.10 7.00 5.93
CA ASP A 114 13.92 5.97 5.30
C ASP A 114 13.40 5.61 3.92
N LEU A 115 12.09 5.51 3.77
CA LEU A 115 11.46 5.21 2.47
C LEU A 115 11.60 6.38 1.49
N ASP A 116 11.36 7.60 1.95
CA ASP A 116 11.45 8.82 1.12
C ASP A 116 12.88 9.05 0.59
N ASN A 117 13.89 8.57 1.29
CA ASN A 117 15.30 8.70 0.90
C ASN A 117 15.79 7.59 -0.04
N GLN A 118 14.94 6.63 -0.40
CA GLN A 118 15.33 5.60 -1.36
C GLN A 118 15.38 6.16 -2.77
N GLU A 119 16.46 5.87 -3.48
CA GLU A 119 16.61 6.18 -4.89
C GLU A 119 16.30 4.96 -5.73
N ILE A 120 15.43 5.13 -6.72
CA ILE A 120 15.06 4.06 -7.64
C ILE A 120 15.25 4.54 -9.07
N LEU A 121 15.52 3.59 -9.98
CA LEU A 121 15.53 3.87 -11.40
C LEU A 121 14.09 4.06 -11.88
N VAL A 122 13.84 5.25 -12.41
CA VAL A 122 12.52 5.59 -12.95
C VAL A 122 12.62 5.75 -14.46
N PRO A 123 11.96 4.87 -15.24
CA PRO A 123 11.94 5.01 -16.70
C PRO A 123 11.07 6.20 -17.11
N SER A 124 10.97 6.46 -18.42
CA SER A 124 10.08 7.50 -18.95
C SER A 124 8.63 7.26 -18.52
N ILE A 125 7.82 8.32 -18.49
CA ILE A 125 6.38 8.21 -18.15
C ILE A 125 5.68 7.21 -19.06
N ALA A 126 5.98 7.19 -20.34
CA ALA A 126 5.40 6.24 -21.28
C ALA A 126 5.74 4.79 -20.92
N GLU A 127 6.98 4.51 -20.51
CA GLU A 127 7.39 3.17 -20.05
C GLU A 127 6.76 2.81 -18.72
N GLN A 128 6.67 3.77 -17.79
CA GLN A 128 5.97 3.56 -16.52
C GLN A 128 4.52 3.14 -16.74
N GLN A 129 3.83 3.80 -17.66
CA GLN A 129 2.44 3.48 -18.02
C GLN A 129 2.32 2.08 -18.63
N LYS A 130 3.25 1.69 -19.51
CA LYS A 130 3.29 0.33 -20.06
C LYS A 130 3.50 -0.73 -19.00
N ILE A 131 4.45 -0.52 -18.09
CA ILE A 131 4.74 -1.43 -16.99
C ILE A 131 3.52 -1.54 -16.08
N GLY A 132 2.93 -0.44 -15.66
CA GLY A 132 1.75 -0.42 -14.81
C GLY A 132 0.55 -1.11 -15.46
N THR A 133 0.30 -0.87 -16.75
CA THR A 133 -0.77 -1.52 -17.51
C THR A 133 -0.53 -3.02 -17.64
N TYR A 134 0.68 -3.45 -17.88
CA TYR A 134 1.04 -4.87 -17.97
C TYR A 134 0.71 -5.60 -16.66
N PHE A 135 1.16 -5.09 -15.51
CA PHE A 135 0.89 -5.71 -14.22
C PHE A 135 -0.59 -5.67 -13.85
N ARG A 136 -1.28 -4.57 -14.12
CA ARG A 136 -2.74 -4.48 -13.91
C ARG A 136 -3.48 -5.51 -14.75
N THR A 137 -3.08 -5.74 -15.99
CA THR A 137 -3.70 -6.74 -16.87
C THR A 137 -3.50 -8.14 -16.32
N ILE A 138 -2.28 -8.48 -15.85
CA ILE A 138 -1.98 -9.76 -15.21
C ILE A 138 -2.84 -9.94 -13.96
N ASP A 139 -2.93 -8.94 -13.09
CA ASP A 139 -3.73 -9.00 -11.86
C ASP A 139 -5.22 -9.25 -12.18
N ASN A 140 -5.75 -8.58 -13.19
CA ASN A 140 -7.13 -8.79 -13.64
C ASN A 140 -7.36 -10.20 -14.18
N LEU A 141 -6.41 -10.76 -14.93
CA LEU A 141 -6.48 -12.12 -15.43
C LEU A 141 -6.44 -13.15 -14.28
N ILE A 142 -5.58 -12.95 -13.32
CA ILE A 142 -5.49 -13.82 -12.12
C ILE A 142 -6.82 -13.78 -11.37
N THR A 143 -7.35 -12.61 -11.10
CA THR A 143 -8.64 -12.44 -10.40
C THR A 143 -9.79 -13.11 -11.16
N LEU A 144 -9.86 -12.94 -12.47
CA LEU A 144 -10.87 -13.57 -13.32
C LEU A 144 -10.73 -15.09 -13.30
N HIS A 145 -9.51 -15.61 -13.36
CA HIS A 145 -9.26 -17.05 -13.30
C HIS A 145 -9.67 -17.65 -11.95
N GLN A 146 -9.35 -16.99 -10.86
CA GLN A 146 -9.78 -17.40 -9.52
C GLN A 146 -11.30 -17.47 -9.40
N ARG A 147 -12.03 -16.51 -9.98
CA ARG A 147 -13.51 -16.52 -9.99
C ARG A 147 -14.09 -17.69 -10.76
N LYS A 148 -13.41 -18.19 -11.76
CA LYS A 148 -13.84 -19.36 -12.56
C LYS A 148 -13.60 -20.70 -11.90
N SER A 149 -12.82 -20.74 -10.83
CA SER A 149 -12.44 -21.97 -10.13
C SER A 149 -13.51 -22.46 -9.13
N PHE A 150 -14.62 -21.78 -9.05
CA PHE A 150 -15.75 -22.17 -8.19
C PHE A 150 -16.82 -22.97 -8.93
#